data_b29f90318193348788e85a8cf767838d
#
_entry.id   b29f90318193348788e85a8cf767838d
#
_cell.length_a   1.000
_cell.length_b   1.000
_cell.length_c   1.000
_cell.angle_alpha   90.00
_cell.angle_beta   90.00
_cell.angle_gamma   90.00
#
_symmetry.space_group_name_H-M   'P 1'
#
loop_
_entity.id
_entity.type
_entity.pdbx_description
1 polymer ?
#
loop_
_entity_poly.entity_id
_entity_poly.type
_entity_poly.pdbx_seq_one_letter_code
_entity_poly.pdbx_strand_id
1 'polypeptide(L)'
;MKNLFSRLPERTNKGDMGRLLVLCGSYDPKGASMCGAAYFCAAAAYRTGAGIVEIFTPRENYPALATLVPESVFSLYGYEEETCAVTARLAEAISRSDAVVIGCGLGKSALARELVRVTLSSAVCPILIDADALNIISEDEGLWSLLDEKQRAQTVITPHPGEMSRLCGEPIVDILSDTSKCAKSFAKKHGVVCLLKDHHTAISDGERFYLNQSGNAGMASAGMGDLLAGIIGALLARESKNNFGNSDVFECAAVGAHLHGLAGDLAAEKYGEYSVTASVVLSEIPAAIMRNFSNNTQN
;
A
#
# COMPACT_ATOMS: atom_id res chain seq x y z
N MET A 1 15.65 11.97 -0.70
CA MET A 1 14.17 11.91 -0.64
C MET A 1 13.58 13.28 -0.90
N LYS A 2 12.59 13.35 -1.74
CA LYS A 2 11.83 14.57 -2.05
C LYS A 2 10.96 14.95 -0.84
N ASN A 3 10.82 16.26 -0.54
CA ASN A 3 9.85 16.69 0.47
C ASN A 3 8.44 16.67 -0.13
N LEU A 4 7.65 15.65 0.20
CA LEU A 4 6.27 15.50 -0.23
C LEU A 4 5.26 16.19 0.71
N PHE A 5 5.70 16.86 1.79
CA PHE A 5 4.85 17.49 2.81
C PHE A 5 5.10 18.98 2.90
N SER A 6 4.86 19.70 1.81
CA SER A 6 4.88 21.17 1.82
C SER A 6 3.63 21.73 2.52
N ARG A 7 3.69 23.03 2.93
CA ARG A 7 2.50 23.72 3.43
C ARG A 7 1.40 23.71 2.37
N LEU A 8 0.19 23.29 2.78
CA LEU A 8 -0.95 23.25 1.89
C LEU A 8 -1.42 24.67 1.53
N PRO A 9 -1.81 24.93 0.26
CA PRO A 9 -2.48 26.16 -0.13
C PRO A 9 -3.77 26.39 0.68
N GLU A 10 -4.12 27.64 0.97
CA GLU A 10 -5.31 27.96 1.80
C GLU A 10 -6.63 27.48 1.20
N ARG A 11 -6.72 27.34 -0.13
CA ARG A 11 -7.93 26.90 -0.83
C ARG A 11 -7.94 25.40 -1.16
N THR A 12 -7.04 24.63 -0.52
CA THR A 12 -7.00 23.16 -0.71
C THR A 12 -8.31 22.53 -0.27
N ASN A 13 -8.87 21.68 -1.12
CA ASN A 13 -10.08 20.90 -0.84
C ASN A 13 -9.76 19.39 -0.88
N LYS A 14 -10.71 18.54 -0.45
CA LYS A 14 -10.51 17.08 -0.40
C LYS A 14 -10.16 16.46 -1.75
N GLY A 15 -10.63 17.04 -2.85
CA GLY A 15 -10.32 16.55 -4.21
C GLY A 15 -8.86 16.78 -4.59
N ASP A 16 -8.23 17.86 -4.09
CA ASP A 16 -6.83 18.18 -4.36
C ASP A 16 -5.87 17.24 -3.63
N MET A 17 -6.34 16.62 -2.56
CA MET A 17 -5.56 15.67 -1.74
C MET A 17 -5.59 14.24 -2.26
N GLY A 18 -6.24 14.00 -3.40
CA GLY A 18 -6.32 12.70 -4.08
C GLY A 18 -7.39 11.76 -3.51
N ARG A 19 -7.84 10.86 -4.37
CA ARG A 19 -8.79 9.78 -4.05
C ARG A 19 -8.07 8.43 -4.12
N LEU A 20 -7.99 7.76 -2.99
CA LEU A 20 -7.42 6.42 -2.86
C LEU A 20 -8.51 5.37 -2.84
N LEU A 21 -8.41 4.35 -3.70
CA LEU A 21 -9.19 3.12 -3.60
C LEU A 21 -8.39 2.09 -2.81
N VAL A 22 -8.98 1.56 -1.74
CA VAL A 22 -8.41 0.49 -0.90
C VAL A 22 -9.22 -0.78 -1.12
N LEU A 23 -8.67 -1.72 -1.88
CA LEU A 23 -9.25 -3.04 -2.15
C LEU A 23 -8.62 -4.06 -1.20
N CYS A 24 -9.12 -4.12 0.02
CA CYS A 24 -8.54 -4.84 1.15
C CYS A 24 -9.62 -5.49 2.02
N GLY A 25 -9.17 -6.49 2.80
CA GLY A 25 -10.01 -7.23 3.71
C GLY A 25 -10.80 -8.33 3.03
N SER A 26 -11.03 -9.39 3.77
CA SER A 26 -11.87 -10.54 3.39
C SER A 26 -12.75 -10.95 4.55
N TYR A 27 -13.74 -11.77 4.25
CA TYR A 27 -14.62 -12.40 5.22
C TYR A 27 -14.82 -13.87 4.83
N ASP A 28 -14.62 -14.76 5.78
CA ASP A 28 -14.95 -16.18 5.66
C ASP A 28 -15.78 -16.59 6.88
N PRO A 29 -17.05 -16.98 6.71
CA PRO A 29 -17.91 -17.38 7.83
C PRO A 29 -17.44 -18.66 8.53
N LYS A 30 -16.54 -19.43 7.89
CA LYS A 30 -15.94 -20.66 8.44
C LYS A 30 -14.49 -20.52 8.83
N GLY A 31 -13.90 -19.35 8.61
CA GLY A 31 -12.48 -19.10 8.79
C GLY A 31 -12.18 -17.73 9.36
N ALA A 32 -11.12 -17.10 8.84
CA ALA A 32 -10.65 -15.81 9.32
C ALA A 32 -11.28 -14.64 8.56
N SER A 33 -11.66 -13.58 9.29
CA SER A 33 -12.02 -12.28 8.73
C SER A 33 -10.84 -11.32 8.86
N MET A 34 -10.53 -10.59 7.79
CA MET A 34 -9.37 -9.69 7.71
C MET A 34 -9.78 -8.21 7.60
N CYS A 35 -10.88 -7.82 8.27
CA CYS A 35 -11.35 -6.42 8.25
C CYS A 35 -10.31 -5.43 8.82
N GLY A 36 -9.46 -5.88 9.75
CA GLY A 36 -8.38 -5.07 10.33
C GLY A 36 -7.36 -4.58 9.29
N ALA A 37 -7.08 -5.37 8.25
CA ALA A 37 -6.18 -4.95 7.16
C ALA A 37 -6.75 -3.74 6.39
N ALA A 38 -8.04 -3.77 6.05
CA ALA A 38 -8.72 -2.65 5.42
C ALA A 38 -8.76 -1.40 6.33
N TYR A 39 -8.97 -1.61 7.65
CA TYR A 39 -8.90 -0.54 8.65
C TYR A 39 -7.54 0.14 8.68
N PHE A 40 -6.47 -0.62 8.90
CA PHE A 40 -5.13 -0.05 9.03
C PHE A 40 -4.69 0.66 7.76
N CYS A 41 -4.96 0.09 6.59
CA CYS A 41 -4.64 0.72 5.32
C CYS A 41 -5.39 2.07 5.15
N ALA A 42 -6.71 2.09 5.35
CA ALA A 42 -7.52 3.30 5.20
C ALA A 42 -7.18 4.37 6.25
N ALA A 43 -7.04 3.98 7.51
CA ALA A 43 -6.70 4.89 8.60
C ALA A 43 -5.30 5.50 8.43
N ALA A 44 -4.30 4.71 7.99
CA ALA A 44 -2.97 5.21 7.68
C ALA A 44 -2.99 6.18 6.49
N ALA A 45 -3.81 5.91 5.48
CA ALA A 45 -3.98 6.81 4.35
C ALA A 45 -4.53 8.18 4.78
N TYR A 46 -5.55 8.22 5.64
CA TYR A 46 -6.05 9.49 6.19
C TYR A 46 -5.02 10.21 7.05
N ARG A 47 -4.27 9.49 7.90
CA ARG A 47 -3.19 10.08 8.72
C ARG A 47 -2.04 10.62 7.89
N THR A 48 -1.90 10.15 6.64
CA THR A 48 -0.88 10.62 5.68
C THR A 48 -1.42 11.74 4.77
N GLY A 49 -2.71 12.06 4.85
CA GLY A 49 -3.32 13.20 4.18
C GLY A 49 -4.07 12.86 2.89
N ALA A 50 -4.56 11.62 2.72
CA ALA A 50 -5.49 11.32 1.64
C ALA A 50 -6.79 12.14 1.78
N GLY A 51 -7.29 12.71 0.70
CA GLY A 51 -8.51 13.52 0.73
C GLY A 51 -9.79 12.70 0.77
N ILE A 52 -9.81 11.60 0.04
CA ILE A 52 -10.92 10.65 -0.01
C ILE A 52 -10.33 9.25 -0.02
N VAL A 53 -10.78 8.38 0.88
CA VAL A 53 -10.48 6.95 0.85
C VAL A 53 -11.77 6.19 0.59
N GLU A 54 -11.79 5.40 -0.49
CA GLU A 54 -12.88 4.50 -0.80
C GLU A 54 -12.44 3.07 -0.50
N ILE A 55 -13.17 2.37 0.37
CA ILE A 55 -12.87 0.99 0.75
C ILE A 55 -13.79 0.05 -0.03
N PHE A 56 -13.21 -0.78 -0.89
CA PHE A 56 -13.90 -1.85 -1.61
C PHE A 56 -13.67 -3.16 -0.86
N THR A 57 -14.71 -3.67 -0.18
CA THR A 57 -14.58 -4.77 0.79
C THR A 57 -15.88 -5.58 0.90
N PRO A 58 -15.84 -6.82 1.43
CA PRO A 58 -17.06 -7.55 1.75
C PRO A 58 -18.02 -6.76 2.67
N ARG A 59 -19.33 -6.87 2.43
CA ARG A 59 -20.35 -6.14 3.22
C ARG A 59 -20.31 -6.48 4.70
N GLU A 60 -19.85 -7.66 5.06
CA GLU A 60 -19.71 -8.11 6.45
C GLU A 60 -18.69 -7.30 7.24
N ASN A 61 -17.72 -6.68 6.57
CA ASN A 61 -16.73 -5.82 7.21
C ASN A 61 -17.29 -4.41 7.51
N TYR A 62 -18.38 -4.00 6.86
CA TYR A 62 -18.91 -2.64 6.94
C TYR A 62 -19.22 -2.15 8.36
N PRO A 63 -19.92 -2.91 9.23
CA PRO A 63 -20.26 -2.41 10.57
C PRO A 63 -19.03 -2.03 11.41
N ALA A 64 -17.97 -2.83 11.32
CA ALA A 64 -16.72 -2.53 12.02
C ALA A 64 -15.99 -1.33 11.38
N LEU A 65 -15.85 -1.33 10.07
CA LEU A 65 -15.11 -0.28 9.35
C LEU A 65 -15.81 1.07 9.42
N ALA A 66 -17.14 1.12 9.32
CA ALA A 66 -17.91 2.35 9.47
C ALA A 66 -17.78 2.99 10.86
N THR A 67 -17.48 2.18 11.89
CA THR A 67 -17.18 2.67 13.25
C THR A 67 -15.75 3.16 13.38
N LEU A 68 -14.79 2.46 12.75
CA LEU A 68 -13.34 2.69 12.94
C LEU A 68 -12.79 3.78 12.00
N VAL A 69 -13.36 3.94 10.79
CA VAL A 69 -12.98 4.96 9.78
C VAL A 69 -14.23 5.56 9.14
N PRO A 70 -15.04 6.30 9.92
CA PRO A 70 -16.31 6.87 9.45
C PRO A 70 -16.14 7.89 8.32
N GLU A 71 -14.93 8.41 8.09
CA GLU A 71 -14.61 9.33 7.01
C GLU A 71 -14.59 8.65 5.63
N SER A 72 -14.50 7.31 5.59
CA SER A 72 -14.36 6.56 4.34
C SER A 72 -15.67 6.43 3.57
N VAL A 73 -15.54 6.35 2.24
CA VAL A 73 -16.61 5.90 1.35
C VAL A 73 -16.53 4.37 1.26
N PHE A 74 -17.67 3.69 1.25
CA PHE A 74 -17.70 2.23 1.20
C PHE A 74 -18.36 1.75 -0.09
N SER A 75 -17.65 0.94 -0.85
CA SER A 75 -18.14 0.13 -1.97
C SER A 75 -18.16 -1.33 -1.56
N LEU A 76 -19.35 -1.85 -1.29
CA LEU A 76 -19.54 -3.15 -0.66
C LEU A 76 -19.90 -4.21 -1.69
N TYR A 77 -19.44 -5.45 -1.47
CA TYR A 77 -19.86 -6.62 -2.24
C TYR A 77 -20.20 -7.79 -1.32
N GLY A 78 -21.04 -8.70 -1.82
CA GLY A 78 -21.34 -9.98 -1.17
C GLY A 78 -20.75 -11.13 -1.98
N TYR A 79 -20.41 -12.23 -1.30
CA TYR A 79 -19.90 -13.43 -1.97
C TYR A 79 -20.97 -14.19 -2.76
N GLU A 80 -22.25 -13.88 -2.52
CA GLU A 80 -23.41 -14.40 -3.24
C GLU A 80 -23.71 -13.65 -4.54
N GLU A 81 -23.06 -12.50 -4.77
CA GLU A 81 -23.29 -11.70 -5.96
C GLU A 81 -22.59 -12.30 -7.18
N GLU A 82 -23.16 -12.07 -8.37
CA GLU A 82 -22.53 -12.44 -9.63
C GLU A 82 -21.17 -11.74 -9.79
N THR A 83 -20.14 -12.50 -10.07
CA THR A 83 -18.76 -11.97 -10.20
C THR A 83 -18.68 -10.80 -11.18
N CYS A 84 -19.43 -10.86 -12.30
CA CYS A 84 -19.45 -9.78 -13.29
C CYS A 84 -20.02 -8.48 -12.74
N ALA A 85 -21.00 -8.53 -11.84
CA ALA A 85 -21.57 -7.35 -11.20
C ALA A 85 -20.58 -6.71 -10.21
N VAL A 86 -19.87 -7.54 -9.43
CA VAL A 86 -18.85 -7.07 -8.49
C VAL A 86 -17.67 -6.43 -9.23
N THR A 87 -17.18 -7.08 -10.29
CA THR A 87 -16.05 -6.59 -11.10
C THR A 87 -16.39 -5.32 -11.87
N ALA A 88 -17.62 -5.16 -12.35
CA ALA A 88 -18.07 -3.92 -12.99
C ALA A 88 -18.05 -2.73 -12.02
N ARG A 89 -18.54 -2.92 -10.78
CA ARG A 89 -18.45 -1.88 -9.73
C ARG A 89 -17.00 -1.57 -9.35
N LEU A 90 -16.13 -2.58 -9.32
CA LEU A 90 -14.70 -2.35 -9.10
C LEU A 90 -14.10 -1.51 -10.22
N ALA A 91 -14.35 -1.84 -11.47
CA ALA A 91 -13.84 -1.07 -12.62
C ALA A 91 -14.31 0.40 -12.57
N GLU A 92 -15.59 0.64 -12.18
CA GLU A 92 -16.10 1.99 -11.96
C GLU A 92 -15.38 2.69 -10.79
N ALA A 93 -15.13 2.01 -9.67
CA ALA A 93 -14.40 2.58 -8.55
C ALA A 93 -12.94 2.93 -8.94
N ILE A 94 -12.28 2.08 -9.70
CA ILE A 94 -10.92 2.32 -10.25
C ILE A 94 -10.92 3.57 -11.14
N SER A 95 -11.89 3.70 -12.05
CA SER A 95 -11.91 4.78 -13.05
C SER A 95 -11.98 6.20 -12.45
N ARG A 96 -12.48 6.33 -11.21
CA ARG A 96 -12.57 7.61 -10.49
C ARG A 96 -11.48 7.81 -9.43
N SER A 97 -10.51 6.88 -9.33
CA SER A 97 -9.47 6.90 -8.31
C SER A 97 -8.16 7.47 -8.86
N ASP A 98 -7.42 8.19 -8.00
CA ASP A 98 -6.11 8.73 -8.31
C ASP A 98 -4.97 7.75 -7.97
N ALA A 99 -5.25 6.72 -7.14
CA ALA A 99 -4.39 5.54 -6.90
C ALA A 99 -5.21 4.37 -6.34
N VAL A 100 -4.67 3.15 -6.46
CA VAL A 100 -5.26 1.92 -5.93
C VAL A 100 -4.27 1.20 -5.03
N VAL A 101 -4.72 0.73 -3.86
CA VAL A 101 -4.02 -0.25 -3.01
C VAL A 101 -4.81 -1.54 -3.04
N ILE A 102 -4.15 -2.66 -3.35
CA ILE A 102 -4.79 -3.97 -3.42
C ILE A 102 -3.97 -5.04 -2.72
N GLY A 103 -4.65 -5.90 -1.95
CA GLY A 103 -4.11 -7.18 -1.51
C GLY A 103 -4.06 -7.40 -0.01
N CYS A 104 -4.00 -6.34 0.82
CA CYS A 104 -3.94 -6.45 2.28
C CYS A 104 -5.16 -7.20 2.81
N GLY A 105 -4.96 -8.44 3.27
CA GLY A 105 -6.02 -9.30 3.79
C GLY A 105 -7.13 -9.64 2.79
N LEU A 106 -6.86 -9.61 1.48
CA LEU A 106 -7.84 -9.86 0.41
C LEU A 106 -8.29 -11.34 0.34
N GLY A 107 -7.43 -12.25 0.80
CA GLY A 107 -7.60 -13.68 0.61
C GLY A 107 -7.28 -14.12 -0.83
N LYS A 108 -7.46 -15.43 -1.10
CA LYS A 108 -7.13 -16.05 -2.39
C LYS A 108 -8.31 -16.80 -3.02
N SER A 109 -9.53 -16.37 -2.75
CA SER A 109 -10.75 -16.94 -3.36
C SER A 109 -10.77 -16.72 -4.88
N ALA A 110 -11.65 -17.41 -5.59
CA ALA A 110 -11.86 -17.19 -7.03
C ALA A 110 -12.25 -15.73 -7.31
N LEU A 111 -13.09 -15.12 -6.47
CA LEU A 111 -13.45 -13.71 -6.59
C LEU A 111 -12.22 -12.80 -6.37
N ALA A 112 -11.38 -13.08 -5.35
CA ALA A 112 -10.15 -12.29 -5.11
C ALA A 112 -9.22 -12.30 -6.33
N ARG A 113 -9.06 -13.45 -7.01
CA ARG A 113 -8.28 -13.55 -8.27
C ARG A 113 -8.86 -12.68 -9.38
N GLU A 114 -10.19 -12.68 -9.54
CA GLU A 114 -10.84 -11.80 -10.51
C GLU A 114 -10.71 -10.32 -10.16
N LEU A 115 -10.78 -9.96 -8.87
CA LEU A 115 -10.57 -8.58 -8.42
C LEU A 115 -9.14 -8.11 -8.73
N VAL A 116 -8.13 -8.96 -8.51
CA VAL A 116 -6.73 -8.67 -8.92
C VAL A 116 -6.66 -8.51 -10.44
N ARG A 117 -7.20 -9.45 -11.23
CA ARG A 117 -7.18 -9.39 -12.69
C ARG A 117 -7.80 -8.09 -13.22
N VAL A 118 -8.99 -7.73 -12.72
CA VAL A 118 -9.67 -6.50 -13.13
C VAL A 118 -8.87 -5.25 -12.72
N THR A 119 -8.29 -5.23 -11.53
CA THR A 119 -7.44 -4.11 -11.11
C THR A 119 -6.27 -3.92 -12.06
N LEU A 120 -5.52 -4.99 -12.38
CA LEU A 120 -4.37 -4.91 -13.27
C LEU A 120 -4.74 -4.52 -14.72
N SER A 121 -5.91 -4.93 -15.19
CA SER A 121 -6.34 -4.64 -16.57
C SER A 121 -7.05 -3.30 -16.75
N SER A 122 -7.57 -2.71 -15.67
CA SER A 122 -8.43 -1.51 -15.76
C SER A 122 -7.80 -0.24 -15.18
N ALA A 123 -6.78 -0.38 -14.32
CA ALA A 123 -6.19 0.79 -13.69
C ALA A 123 -5.34 1.61 -14.67
N VAL A 124 -5.58 2.91 -14.69
CA VAL A 124 -4.81 3.91 -15.43
C VAL A 124 -4.09 4.89 -14.50
N CYS A 125 -4.18 4.65 -13.19
CA CYS A 125 -3.54 5.38 -12.11
C CYS A 125 -2.51 4.48 -11.39
N PRO A 126 -1.64 5.03 -10.54
CA PRO A 126 -0.69 4.23 -9.76
C PRO A 126 -1.36 3.11 -8.95
N ILE A 127 -0.71 1.94 -8.90
CA ILE A 127 -1.16 0.78 -8.14
C ILE A 127 -0.10 0.40 -7.11
N LEU A 128 -0.53 0.14 -5.87
CA LEU A 128 0.27 -0.57 -4.89
C LEU A 128 -0.30 -1.98 -4.70
N ILE A 129 0.56 -2.99 -4.88
CA ILE A 129 0.22 -4.40 -4.76
C ILE A 129 0.96 -4.99 -3.55
N ASP A 130 0.23 -5.54 -2.58
CA ASP A 130 0.79 -6.15 -1.38
C ASP A 130 0.15 -7.50 -1.07
N ALA A 131 0.75 -8.27 -0.19
CA ALA A 131 0.21 -9.44 0.49
C ALA A 131 -0.48 -10.45 -0.45
N ASP A 132 -1.79 -10.68 -0.27
CA ASP A 132 -2.52 -11.73 -1.03
C ASP A 132 -2.56 -11.46 -2.55
N ALA A 133 -2.52 -10.19 -2.97
CA ALA A 133 -2.44 -9.88 -4.40
C ALA A 133 -1.09 -10.30 -4.99
N LEU A 134 0.02 -10.14 -4.26
CA LEU A 134 1.34 -10.65 -4.67
C LEU A 134 1.35 -12.18 -4.72
N ASN A 135 0.71 -12.84 -3.75
CA ASN A 135 0.57 -14.29 -3.74
C ASN A 135 -0.24 -14.79 -4.95
N ILE A 136 -1.32 -14.11 -5.32
CA ILE A 136 -2.13 -14.44 -6.51
C ILE A 136 -1.30 -14.29 -7.78
N ILE A 137 -0.52 -13.21 -7.91
CA ILE A 137 0.35 -12.98 -9.07
C ILE A 137 1.47 -14.04 -9.14
N SER A 138 2.01 -14.46 -7.99
CA SER A 138 3.04 -15.52 -7.97
C SER A 138 2.53 -16.90 -8.40
N GLU A 139 1.22 -17.14 -8.28
CA GLU A 139 0.55 -18.39 -8.74
C GLU A 139 0.14 -18.31 -10.23
N ASP A 140 0.09 -17.11 -10.82
CA ASP A 140 -0.21 -16.87 -12.25
C ASP A 140 0.62 -15.68 -12.77
N GLU A 141 1.84 -15.98 -13.25
CA GLU A 141 2.74 -14.98 -13.83
C GLU A 141 2.15 -14.28 -15.07
N GLY A 142 1.15 -14.87 -15.73
CA GLY A 142 0.44 -14.27 -16.86
C GLY A 142 -0.25 -12.96 -16.50
N LEU A 143 -0.57 -12.74 -15.24
CA LEU A 143 -1.18 -11.50 -14.74
C LEU A 143 -0.29 -10.27 -14.97
N TRP A 144 1.04 -10.41 -15.00
CA TRP A 144 1.95 -9.30 -15.33
C TRP A 144 1.72 -8.75 -16.74
N SER A 145 1.25 -9.56 -17.67
CA SER A 145 0.98 -9.14 -19.05
C SER A 145 -0.23 -8.20 -19.19
N LEU A 146 -1.07 -8.10 -18.16
CA LEU A 146 -2.19 -7.17 -18.11
C LEU A 146 -1.75 -5.71 -17.90
N LEU A 147 -0.54 -5.50 -17.38
CA LEU A 147 0.05 -4.18 -17.23
C LEU A 147 0.90 -3.86 -18.46
N ASP A 148 0.61 -2.76 -19.14
CA ASP A 148 1.50 -2.20 -20.15
C ASP A 148 2.76 -1.57 -19.50
N GLU A 149 3.73 -1.16 -20.32
CA GLU A 149 4.99 -0.59 -19.85
C GLU A 149 4.77 0.67 -18.98
N LYS A 150 3.86 1.54 -19.38
CA LYS A 150 3.52 2.77 -18.66
C LYS A 150 2.91 2.43 -17.28
N GLN A 151 1.99 1.47 -17.24
CA GLN A 151 1.32 1.08 -16.02
C GLN A 151 2.28 0.34 -15.06
N ARG A 152 3.21 -0.47 -15.58
CA ARG A 152 4.28 -1.09 -14.79
C ARG A 152 5.13 -0.04 -14.10
N ALA A 153 5.55 1.01 -14.82
CA ALA A 153 6.33 2.12 -14.26
C ALA A 153 5.56 2.91 -13.17
N GLN A 154 4.23 2.77 -13.12
CA GLN A 154 3.35 3.35 -12.08
C GLN A 154 2.92 2.33 -11.01
N THR A 155 3.55 1.15 -10.96
CA THR A 155 3.22 0.08 -10.03
C THR A 155 4.29 -0.06 -8.95
N VAL A 156 3.85 -0.07 -7.68
CA VAL A 156 4.67 -0.38 -6.51
C VAL A 156 4.28 -1.75 -5.98
N ILE A 157 5.26 -2.60 -5.73
CA ILE A 157 5.06 -3.87 -5.00
C ILE A 157 5.78 -3.82 -3.66
N THR A 158 5.18 -4.43 -2.64
CA THR A 158 5.70 -4.38 -1.27
C THR A 158 5.91 -5.76 -0.65
N PRO A 159 6.64 -6.70 -1.30
CA PRO A 159 6.83 -8.04 -0.79
C PRO A 159 7.70 -8.08 0.47
N HIS A 160 7.37 -8.99 1.40
CA HIS A 160 8.33 -9.49 2.37
C HIS A 160 9.16 -10.64 1.76
N PRO A 161 10.28 -11.12 2.37
CA PRO A 161 11.16 -12.12 1.75
C PRO A 161 10.43 -13.40 1.31
N GLY A 162 9.42 -13.85 2.07
CA GLY A 162 8.63 -15.03 1.68
C GLY A 162 7.71 -14.80 0.48
N GLU A 163 7.17 -13.61 0.29
CA GLU A 163 6.40 -13.22 -0.92
C GLU A 163 7.35 -13.06 -2.12
N MET A 164 8.50 -12.43 -1.90
CA MET A 164 9.51 -12.30 -2.95
C MET A 164 9.99 -13.67 -3.42
N SER A 165 10.23 -14.61 -2.51
CA SER A 165 10.63 -15.99 -2.86
C SER A 165 9.60 -16.67 -3.78
N ARG A 166 8.30 -16.47 -3.52
CA ARG A 166 7.23 -16.98 -4.41
C ARG A 166 7.20 -16.28 -5.77
N LEU A 167 7.46 -14.97 -5.80
CA LEU A 167 7.45 -14.16 -7.02
C LEU A 167 8.63 -14.45 -7.95
N CYS A 168 9.83 -14.70 -7.41
CA CYS A 168 11.04 -14.90 -8.22
C CYS A 168 11.50 -16.36 -8.31
N GLY A 169 10.94 -17.26 -7.47
CA GLY A 169 11.35 -18.67 -7.40
C GLY A 169 12.68 -18.90 -6.69
N GLU A 170 13.28 -17.88 -6.05
CA GLU A 170 14.54 -17.99 -5.34
C GLU A 170 14.33 -18.38 -3.86
N PRO A 171 15.24 -19.15 -3.24
CA PRO A 171 15.17 -19.45 -1.81
C PRO A 171 15.23 -18.18 -0.95
N ILE A 172 14.50 -18.17 0.16
CA ILE A 172 14.48 -17.02 1.09
C ILE A 172 15.88 -16.68 1.60
N VAL A 173 16.74 -17.69 1.84
CA VAL A 173 18.11 -17.48 2.31
C VAL A 173 18.96 -16.69 1.31
N ASP A 174 18.77 -16.90 0.01
CA ASP A 174 19.48 -16.19 -1.05
C ASP A 174 18.99 -14.74 -1.16
N ILE A 175 17.69 -14.53 -1.04
CA ILE A 175 17.09 -13.19 -0.99
C ILE A 175 17.62 -12.38 0.19
N LEU A 176 17.66 -12.98 1.38
CA LEU A 176 18.16 -12.34 2.61
C LEU A 176 19.67 -12.07 2.57
N SER A 177 20.44 -12.81 1.76
CA SER A 177 21.88 -12.58 1.60
C SER A 177 22.18 -11.24 0.93
N ASP A 178 21.31 -10.76 0.02
CA ASP A 178 21.44 -9.47 -0.66
C ASP A 178 20.07 -8.96 -1.14
N THR A 179 19.29 -8.40 -0.20
CA THR A 179 17.97 -7.81 -0.47
C THR A 179 18.04 -6.66 -1.48
N SER A 180 19.15 -5.92 -1.49
CA SER A 180 19.37 -4.80 -2.42
C SER A 180 19.47 -5.26 -3.86
N LYS A 181 20.27 -6.31 -4.10
CA LYS A 181 20.40 -6.92 -5.43
C LYS A 181 19.09 -7.55 -5.89
N CYS A 182 18.39 -8.26 -5.00
CA CYS A 182 17.10 -8.87 -5.31
C CYS A 182 16.07 -7.82 -5.71
N ALA A 183 15.90 -6.75 -4.93
CA ALA A 183 14.97 -5.66 -5.24
C ALA A 183 15.29 -4.99 -6.57
N LYS A 184 16.56 -4.66 -6.85
CA LYS A 184 17.00 -4.07 -8.13
C LYS A 184 16.73 -4.97 -9.31
N SER A 185 17.10 -6.26 -9.20
CA SER A 185 16.94 -7.22 -10.30
C SER A 185 15.47 -7.45 -10.62
N PHE A 186 14.61 -7.60 -9.60
CA PHE A 186 13.17 -7.77 -9.78
C PHE A 186 12.54 -6.54 -10.40
N ALA A 187 12.82 -5.35 -9.87
CA ALA A 187 12.32 -4.08 -10.39
C ALA A 187 12.68 -3.90 -11.88
N LYS A 188 13.94 -4.14 -12.23
CA LYS A 188 14.42 -4.04 -13.63
C LYS A 188 13.74 -5.05 -14.55
N LYS A 189 13.59 -6.31 -14.10
CA LYS A 189 12.94 -7.38 -14.90
C LYS A 189 11.49 -7.07 -15.21
N HIS A 190 10.74 -6.55 -14.24
CA HIS A 190 9.31 -6.36 -14.36
C HIS A 190 8.89 -4.91 -14.67
N GLY A 191 9.83 -3.94 -14.60
CA GLY A 191 9.54 -2.51 -14.86
C GLY A 191 8.70 -1.85 -13.77
N VAL A 192 8.78 -2.33 -12.52
CA VAL A 192 8.00 -1.86 -11.37
C VAL A 192 8.90 -1.28 -10.27
N VAL A 193 8.32 -0.52 -9.33
CA VAL A 193 9.02 -0.19 -8.09
C VAL A 193 8.87 -1.37 -7.11
N CYS A 194 9.99 -1.95 -6.72
CA CYS A 194 10.05 -3.02 -5.74
C CYS A 194 10.51 -2.47 -4.38
N LEU A 195 9.65 -2.60 -3.37
CA LEU A 195 9.93 -2.32 -1.98
C LEU A 195 10.00 -3.66 -1.24
N LEU A 196 11.21 -4.23 -1.12
CA LEU A 196 11.44 -5.50 -0.42
C LEU A 196 11.59 -5.25 1.07
N LYS A 197 10.57 -5.68 1.82
CA LYS A 197 10.49 -5.50 3.28
C LYS A 197 11.50 -6.41 3.99
N ASP A 198 12.36 -5.83 4.81
CA ASP A 198 13.25 -6.52 5.74
C ASP A 198 13.60 -5.53 6.87
N HIS A 199 14.50 -5.91 7.80
CA HIS A 199 15.01 -5.01 8.85
C HIS A 199 15.53 -3.68 8.28
N HIS A 200 16.14 -3.69 7.11
CA HIS A 200 16.39 -2.54 6.26
C HIS A 200 15.67 -2.73 4.93
N THR A 201 14.57 -2.02 4.73
CA THR A 201 13.75 -2.15 3.52
C THR A 201 14.50 -1.61 2.30
N ALA A 202 14.69 -2.46 1.29
CA ALA A 202 15.34 -2.13 0.03
C ALA A 202 14.31 -1.70 -1.03
N ILE A 203 14.48 -0.51 -1.63
CA ILE A 203 13.55 0.05 -2.61
C ILE A 203 14.29 0.36 -3.90
N SER A 204 13.77 -0.12 -5.03
CA SER A 204 14.35 0.15 -6.36
C SER A 204 13.29 0.18 -7.44
N ASP A 205 13.53 0.97 -8.49
CA ASP A 205 12.82 0.95 -9.77
C ASP A 205 13.65 0.29 -10.90
N GLY A 206 14.78 -0.35 -10.53
CA GLY A 206 15.72 -0.94 -11.45
C GLY A 206 16.93 -0.07 -11.75
N GLU A 207 16.80 1.25 -11.63
CA GLU A 207 17.88 2.24 -11.83
C GLU A 207 18.21 2.96 -10.53
N ARG A 208 17.22 3.57 -9.89
CA ARG A 208 17.36 4.22 -8.59
C ARG A 208 17.29 3.19 -7.45
N PHE A 209 17.94 3.53 -6.34
CA PHE A 209 17.94 2.69 -5.16
C PHE A 209 17.91 3.53 -3.88
N TYR A 210 17.10 3.09 -2.92
CA TYR A 210 17.06 3.64 -1.57
C TYR A 210 17.02 2.49 -0.54
N LEU A 211 17.87 2.55 0.49
CA LEU A 211 17.84 1.65 1.62
C LEU A 211 17.27 2.39 2.83
N ASN A 212 16.09 2.00 3.26
CA ASN A 212 15.45 2.58 4.43
C ASN A 212 16.12 2.08 5.71
N GLN A 213 16.53 3.01 6.58
CA GLN A 213 17.20 2.73 7.85
C GLN A 213 16.33 3.09 9.06
N SER A 214 15.14 3.68 8.86
CA SER A 214 14.19 3.92 9.95
C SER A 214 13.38 2.68 10.29
N GLY A 215 12.93 2.62 11.51
CA GLY A 215 12.19 1.48 12.06
C GLY A 215 13.03 0.65 13.03
N ASN A 216 12.36 -0.19 13.80
CA ASN A 216 12.97 -0.99 14.84
C ASN A 216 12.33 -2.39 14.92
N ALA A 217 12.95 -3.29 15.72
CA ALA A 217 12.49 -4.67 15.85
C ALA A 217 11.08 -4.81 16.46
N GLY A 218 10.62 -3.82 17.23
CA GLY A 218 9.26 -3.80 17.78
C GLY A 218 8.16 -3.76 16.72
N MET A 219 8.50 -3.32 15.49
CA MET A 219 7.56 -3.31 14.36
C MET A 219 7.27 -4.71 13.79
N ALA A 220 7.84 -5.79 14.34
CA ALA A 220 7.54 -7.16 13.94
C ALA A 220 6.14 -7.60 14.47
N SER A 221 5.10 -6.92 14.05
CA SER A 221 3.71 -7.10 14.50
C SER A 221 2.74 -7.09 13.32
N ALA A 222 1.59 -7.77 13.47
CA ALA A 222 0.55 -7.77 12.46
C ALA A 222 0.00 -6.35 12.22
N GLY A 223 -0.38 -6.05 10.96
CA GLY A 223 -0.92 -4.76 10.57
C GLY A 223 0.12 -3.73 10.08
N MET A 224 1.42 -3.98 10.29
CA MET A 224 2.47 -3.04 9.87
C MET A 224 2.56 -2.89 8.35
N GLY A 225 2.41 -4.00 7.60
CA GLY A 225 2.34 -3.95 6.13
C GLY A 225 1.14 -3.15 5.64
N ASP A 226 -0.02 -3.32 6.30
CA ASP A 226 -1.25 -2.61 5.94
C ASP A 226 -1.12 -1.09 6.17
N LEU A 227 -0.44 -0.67 7.26
CA LEU A 227 -0.10 0.73 7.50
C LEU A 227 0.82 1.29 6.41
N LEU A 228 1.88 0.54 6.08
CA LEU A 228 2.82 0.93 5.02
C LEU A 228 2.10 1.11 3.68
N ALA A 229 1.23 0.17 3.32
CA ALA A 229 0.43 0.23 2.10
C ALA A 229 -0.48 1.46 2.08
N GLY A 230 -1.13 1.79 3.20
CA GLY A 230 -1.96 2.98 3.35
C GLY A 230 -1.17 4.28 3.24
N ILE A 231 0.00 4.37 3.87
CA ILE A 231 0.89 5.54 3.79
C ILE A 231 1.32 5.78 2.33
N ILE A 232 1.86 4.75 1.67
CA ILE A 232 2.32 4.87 0.28
C ILE A 232 1.15 5.16 -0.65
N GLY A 233 0.00 4.49 -0.47
CA GLY A 233 -1.22 4.70 -1.26
C GLY A 233 -1.70 6.15 -1.22
N ALA A 234 -1.67 6.80 -0.05
CA ALA A 234 -2.03 8.22 0.09
C ALA A 234 -1.06 9.14 -0.65
N LEU A 235 0.25 8.86 -0.57
CA LEU A 235 1.27 9.62 -1.30
C LEU A 235 1.09 9.46 -2.82
N LEU A 236 0.83 8.24 -3.30
CA LEU A 236 0.57 7.96 -4.70
C LEU A 236 -0.68 8.71 -5.21
N ALA A 237 -1.79 8.66 -4.46
CA ALA A 237 -3.03 9.33 -4.84
C ALA A 237 -2.85 10.85 -4.94
N ARG A 238 -2.17 11.45 -3.95
CA ARG A 238 -1.91 12.89 -3.94
C ARG A 238 -0.95 13.33 -5.05
N GLU A 239 0.16 12.60 -5.25
CA GLU A 239 1.12 12.91 -6.30
C GLU A 239 0.51 12.72 -7.70
N SER A 240 -0.28 11.68 -7.91
CA SER A 240 -1.01 11.45 -9.15
C SER A 240 -1.97 12.58 -9.46
N LYS A 241 -2.73 13.04 -8.48
CA LYS A 241 -3.66 14.17 -8.61
C LYS A 241 -2.94 15.46 -8.98
N ASN A 242 -1.85 15.78 -8.28
CA ASN A 242 -1.14 17.05 -8.43
C ASN A 242 -0.27 17.11 -9.69
N ASN A 243 0.16 15.97 -10.24
CA ASN A 243 1.05 15.88 -11.39
C ASN A 243 0.37 15.30 -12.64
N PHE A 244 -0.96 15.32 -12.71
CA PHE A 244 -1.74 14.84 -13.87
C PHE A 244 -1.36 13.41 -14.31
N GLY A 245 -1.19 12.52 -13.35
CA GLY A 245 -0.84 11.11 -13.59
C GLY A 245 0.65 10.81 -13.79
N ASN A 246 1.54 11.79 -13.66
CA ASN A 246 3.00 11.62 -13.74
C ASN A 246 3.62 11.57 -12.32
N SER A 247 3.19 10.63 -11.50
CA SER A 247 3.71 10.45 -10.14
C SER A 247 5.13 9.91 -10.16
N ASP A 248 5.98 10.42 -9.27
CA ASP A 248 7.23 9.75 -8.95
C ASP A 248 6.98 8.65 -7.92
N VAL A 249 6.55 7.47 -8.41
CA VAL A 249 6.15 6.35 -7.55
C VAL A 249 7.31 5.79 -6.71
N PHE A 250 8.55 5.92 -7.21
CA PHE A 250 9.75 5.55 -6.44
C PHE A 250 9.91 6.46 -5.21
N GLU A 251 9.79 7.78 -5.37
CA GLU A 251 9.85 8.71 -4.25
C GLU A 251 8.70 8.51 -3.27
N CYS A 252 7.48 8.22 -3.75
CA CYS A 252 6.35 7.88 -2.88
C CYS A 252 6.64 6.64 -2.02
N ALA A 253 7.21 5.59 -2.62
CA ALA A 253 7.59 4.37 -1.91
C ALA A 253 8.71 4.63 -0.88
N ALA A 254 9.76 5.39 -1.26
CA ALA A 254 10.88 5.70 -0.39
C ALA A 254 10.47 6.57 0.81
N VAL A 255 9.69 7.65 0.56
CA VAL A 255 9.17 8.54 1.61
C VAL A 255 8.19 7.78 2.51
N GLY A 256 7.32 6.95 1.93
CA GLY A 256 6.35 6.14 2.68
C GLY A 256 7.03 5.14 3.62
N ALA A 257 8.05 4.43 3.15
CA ALA A 257 8.83 3.51 3.98
C ALA A 257 9.56 4.25 5.12
N HIS A 258 10.15 5.41 4.82
CA HIS A 258 10.81 6.23 5.83
C HIS A 258 9.84 6.72 6.90
N LEU A 259 8.68 7.24 6.52
CA LEU A 259 7.66 7.70 7.47
C LEU A 259 7.11 6.57 8.34
N HIS A 260 6.87 5.41 7.73
CA HIS A 260 6.40 4.23 8.46
C HIS A 260 7.42 3.81 9.53
N GLY A 261 8.70 3.71 9.15
CA GLY A 261 9.78 3.40 10.10
C GLY A 261 9.92 4.47 11.20
N LEU A 262 9.90 5.76 10.82
CA LEU A 262 9.98 6.87 11.77
C LEU A 262 8.80 6.87 12.77
N ALA A 263 7.58 6.56 12.32
CA ALA A 263 6.43 6.40 13.22
C ALA A 263 6.63 5.20 14.17
N GLY A 264 7.24 4.10 13.70
CA GLY A 264 7.64 2.97 14.53
C GLY A 264 8.70 3.34 15.58
N ASP A 265 9.69 4.16 15.21
CA ASP A 265 10.72 4.63 16.13
C ASP A 265 10.14 5.54 17.22
N LEU A 266 9.24 6.47 16.84
CA LEU A 266 8.52 7.30 17.80
C LEU A 266 7.65 6.47 18.75
N ALA A 267 7.01 5.42 18.24
CA ALA A 267 6.26 4.48 19.07
C ALA A 267 7.16 3.75 20.07
N ALA A 268 8.33 3.27 19.64
CA ALA A 268 9.30 2.59 20.50
C ALA A 268 9.92 3.54 21.55
N GLU A 269 10.24 4.78 21.17
CA GLU A 269 10.72 5.82 22.10
C GLU A 269 9.70 6.06 23.24
N LYS A 270 8.40 6.01 22.92
CA LYS A 270 7.33 6.35 23.85
C LYS A 270 6.85 5.18 24.71
N TYR A 271 6.80 3.97 24.15
CA TYR A 271 6.17 2.80 24.79
C TYR A 271 7.09 1.60 24.98
N GLY A 272 8.33 1.66 24.45
CA GLY A 272 9.24 0.52 24.40
C GLY A 272 8.91 -0.43 23.23
N GLU A 273 9.91 -1.14 22.70
CA GLU A 273 9.77 -1.99 21.51
C GLU A 273 8.72 -3.09 21.66
N TYR A 274 8.56 -3.69 22.84
CA TYR A 274 7.56 -4.75 23.08
C TYR A 274 6.10 -4.29 22.98
N SER A 275 5.85 -2.98 23.04
CA SER A 275 4.51 -2.39 22.99
C SER A 275 4.20 -1.74 21.64
N VAL A 276 5.08 -1.88 20.64
CA VAL A 276 4.89 -1.34 19.30
C VAL A 276 3.87 -2.20 18.54
N THR A 277 2.61 -1.80 18.58
CA THR A 277 1.53 -2.39 17.78
C THR A 277 1.17 -1.49 16.60
N ALA A 278 0.49 -2.03 15.58
CA ALA A 278 0.05 -1.24 14.43
C ALA A 278 -0.83 -0.04 14.85
N SER A 279 -1.68 -0.19 15.86
CA SER A 279 -2.50 0.91 16.39
C SER A 279 -1.66 2.03 17.01
N VAL A 280 -0.57 1.68 17.69
CA VAL A 280 0.35 2.68 18.25
C VAL A 280 1.12 3.39 17.15
N VAL A 281 1.68 2.65 16.18
CA VAL A 281 2.38 3.24 15.03
C VAL A 281 1.46 4.15 14.22
N LEU A 282 0.20 3.74 13.99
CA LEU A 282 -0.82 4.57 13.34
C LEU A 282 -0.99 5.92 14.04
N SER A 283 -0.96 5.96 15.37
CA SER A 283 -1.10 7.20 16.15
C SER A 283 0.10 8.12 16.02
N GLU A 284 1.30 7.60 15.72
CA GLU A 284 2.54 8.36 15.57
C GLU A 284 2.81 8.87 14.14
N ILE A 285 2.03 8.44 13.13
CA ILE A 285 2.19 8.92 11.74
C ILE A 285 2.16 10.47 11.65
N PRO A 286 1.25 11.22 12.29
CA PRO A 286 1.26 12.67 12.25
C PRO A 286 2.54 13.28 12.82
N ALA A 287 3.06 12.74 13.92
CA ALA A 287 4.31 13.20 14.52
C ALA A 287 5.52 12.92 13.61
N ALA A 288 5.54 11.76 12.94
CA ALA A 288 6.57 11.42 11.95
C ALA A 288 6.56 12.40 10.76
N ILE A 289 5.38 12.77 10.26
CA ILE A 289 5.24 13.77 9.20
C ILE A 289 5.79 15.13 9.67
N MET A 290 5.42 15.60 10.85
CA MET A 290 5.90 16.85 11.41
C MET A 290 7.42 16.86 11.59
N ARG A 291 8.00 15.76 12.10
CA ARG A 291 9.46 15.62 12.29
C ARG A 291 10.20 15.66 10.94
N ASN A 292 9.66 15.01 9.91
CA ASN A 292 10.23 15.02 8.57
C ASN A 292 10.13 16.40 7.90
N PHE A 293 9.01 17.11 8.08
CA PHE A 293 8.81 18.47 7.56
C PHE A 293 9.73 19.50 8.24
N SER A 294 9.84 19.45 9.58
CA SER A 294 10.68 20.40 10.35
C SER A 294 12.16 20.28 9.98
N ASN A 295 12.66 19.07 9.69
CA ASN A 295 14.05 18.86 9.32
C ASN A 295 14.37 19.40 7.90
N ASN A 296 13.36 19.51 7.02
CA ASN A 296 13.56 20.02 5.66
C ASN A 296 13.39 21.56 5.53
N THR A 297 12.92 22.26 6.58
CA THR A 297 12.80 23.71 6.60
C THR A 297 14.08 24.42 7.09
N GLN A 298 15.11 23.67 7.53
CA GLN A 298 16.39 24.21 8.00
C GLN A 298 17.52 24.17 6.96
N ASN A 299 17.27 23.69 5.75
CA ASN A 299 18.16 23.73 4.60
C ASN A 299 17.58 24.62 3.50
#